data_eb3ba65b68363df7c45f9800d0a24174
#
_entry.id   eb3ba65b68363df7c45f9800d0a24174
#
_cell.length_a   1.000
_cell.length_b   1.000
_cell.length_c   1.000
_cell.angle_alpha   90.00
_cell.angle_beta   90.00
_cell.angle_gamma   90.00
#
_symmetry.space_group_name_H-M   'P 1'
#
loop_
_entity.id
_entity.type
_entity.pdbx_description
1 polymer ?
#
loop_
_entity_poly.entity_id
_entity_poly.type
_entity_poly.pdbx_seq_one_letter_code
_entity_poly.pdbx_strand_id
1 'polypeptide(L)'
;MTKQILFDDDARRHLREGVRTLSRIVKVTYGPGGRNVLFEKSIGKSELTKDGQTVSREIEVSQPFENMGAKLVNEVANKTNKEVGDGTTSSIILAEAMVERGSRYAISGVNPIELRKGIEQAVATAVSELEEIATPVKGQEEVVQVGTIAANEEQLGKL
;
A
#
# COMPACT_ATOMS: atom_id res chain seq x y z
N MET A 1 -17.46 -25.91 1.68
CA MET A 1 -17.72 -24.76 0.79
C MET A 1 -17.26 -25.13 -0.60
N THR A 2 -18.11 -24.96 -1.60
CA THR A 2 -17.76 -25.13 -3.02
C THR A 2 -16.76 -24.05 -3.43
N LYS A 3 -15.65 -24.44 -4.05
CA LYS A 3 -14.68 -23.48 -4.58
C LYS A 3 -15.26 -22.81 -5.82
N GLN A 4 -15.20 -21.49 -5.87
CA GLN A 4 -15.52 -20.71 -7.06
C GLN A 4 -14.23 -20.41 -7.82
N ILE A 5 -14.30 -20.46 -9.14
CA ILE A 5 -13.14 -20.22 -10.01
C ILE A 5 -13.55 -19.19 -11.07
N LEU A 6 -12.71 -18.18 -11.25
CA LEU A 6 -12.79 -17.23 -12.37
C LEU A 6 -11.55 -17.34 -13.25
N PHE A 7 -11.73 -17.05 -14.52
CA PHE A 7 -10.65 -17.14 -15.51
C PHE A 7 -10.48 -15.82 -16.26
N ASP A 8 -9.34 -15.68 -16.88
CA ASP A 8 -9.01 -14.65 -17.87
C ASP A 8 -9.32 -13.20 -17.43
N ASP A 9 -9.99 -12.46 -18.25
CA ASP A 9 -10.24 -11.03 -18.04
C ASP A 9 -11.21 -10.75 -16.89
N ASP A 10 -12.13 -11.65 -16.61
CA ASP A 10 -13.02 -11.50 -15.46
C ASP A 10 -12.25 -11.63 -14.15
N ALA A 11 -11.34 -12.60 -14.05
CA ALA A 11 -10.49 -12.75 -12.88
C ALA A 11 -9.62 -11.50 -12.68
N ARG A 12 -8.96 -11.01 -13.75
CA ARG A 12 -8.13 -9.80 -13.70
C ARG A 12 -8.93 -8.57 -13.32
N ARG A 13 -10.13 -8.41 -13.85
CA ARG A 13 -11.00 -7.27 -13.55
C ARG A 13 -11.38 -7.22 -12.08
N HIS A 14 -11.81 -8.33 -11.49
CA HIS A 14 -12.18 -8.38 -10.07
C HIS A 14 -10.97 -8.14 -9.16
N LEU A 15 -9.84 -8.78 -9.42
CA LEU A 15 -8.62 -8.53 -8.64
C LEU A 15 -8.22 -7.06 -8.67
N ARG A 16 -8.22 -6.44 -9.86
CA ARG A 16 -7.90 -5.02 -10.03
C ARG A 16 -8.87 -4.10 -9.30
N GLU A 17 -10.17 -4.41 -9.33
CA GLU A 17 -11.16 -3.61 -8.62
C GLU A 17 -10.98 -3.68 -7.10
N GLY A 18 -10.63 -4.84 -6.56
CA GLY A 18 -10.28 -5.00 -5.15
C GLY A 18 -9.05 -4.18 -4.75
N VAL A 19 -7.98 -4.23 -5.57
CA VAL A 19 -6.78 -3.39 -5.40
C VAL A 19 -7.16 -1.91 -5.38
N ARG A 20 -7.96 -1.46 -6.34
CA ARG A 20 -8.43 -0.08 -6.46
C ARG A 20 -9.27 0.35 -5.25
N THR A 21 -10.18 -0.49 -4.81
CA THR A 21 -11.08 -0.20 -3.68
C THR A 21 -10.28 0.04 -2.41
N LEU A 22 -9.39 -0.89 -2.04
CA LEU A 22 -8.52 -0.73 -0.87
C LEU A 22 -7.65 0.52 -0.98
N SER A 23 -6.96 0.68 -2.10
CA SER A 23 -6.04 1.81 -2.30
C SER A 23 -6.76 3.15 -2.24
N ARG A 24 -7.96 3.27 -2.78
CA ARG A 24 -8.76 4.50 -2.73
C ARG A 24 -9.10 4.91 -1.31
N ILE A 25 -9.43 3.96 -0.44
CA ILE A 25 -9.73 4.22 0.97
C ILE A 25 -8.46 4.64 1.70
N VAL A 26 -7.36 3.91 1.52
CA VAL A 26 -6.09 4.18 2.20
C VAL A 26 -5.48 5.51 1.74
N LYS A 27 -5.60 5.87 0.46
CA LYS A 27 -5.13 7.17 -0.06
C LYS A 27 -5.69 8.40 0.68
N VAL A 28 -6.86 8.28 1.28
CA VAL A 28 -7.48 9.38 2.06
C VAL A 28 -6.61 9.77 3.26
N THR A 29 -5.84 8.84 3.81
CA THR A 29 -4.97 9.07 4.97
C THR A 29 -3.59 9.62 4.60
N TYR A 30 -3.25 9.70 3.30
CA TYR A 30 -1.90 9.96 2.83
C TYR A 30 -1.48 11.43 2.91
N GLY A 31 -0.25 11.64 3.39
CA GLY A 31 0.43 12.93 3.37
C GLY A 31 -0.09 13.97 4.37
N PRO A 32 0.41 15.22 4.29
CA PRO A 32 0.06 16.29 5.25
C PRO A 32 -1.43 16.64 5.28
N GLY A 33 -2.11 16.47 4.13
CA GLY A 33 -3.56 16.68 4.00
C GLY A 33 -4.39 15.42 4.31
N GLY A 34 -3.77 14.37 4.83
CA GLY A 34 -4.44 13.11 5.16
C GLY A 34 -5.60 13.30 6.12
N ARG A 35 -6.70 12.61 5.84
CA ARG A 35 -7.94 12.67 6.64
C ARG A 35 -8.11 11.40 7.45
N ASN A 36 -8.90 11.52 8.52
CA ASN A 36 -9.33 10.36 9.27
C ASN A 36 -10.30 9.50 8.46
N VAL A 37 -10.19 8.20 8.66
CA VAL A 37 -11.15 7.20 8.18
C VAL A 37 -11.90 6.65 9.39
N LEU A 38 -13.22 6.65 9.30
CA LEU A 38 -14.10 6.02 10.29
C LEU A 38 -14.53 4.67 9.74
N PHE A 39 -14.32 3.61 10.49
CA PHE A 39 -14.79 2.26 10.15
C PHE A 39 -15.35 1.55 11.39
N GLU A 40 -16.19 0.60 11.16
CA GLU A 40 -16.73 -0.26 12.21
C GLU A 40 -15.79 -1.47 12.39
N LYS A 41 -15.27 -1.57 13.63
CA LYS A 41 -14.46 -2.71 14.07
C LYS A 41 -15.38 -3.70 14.74
N SER A 42 -15.57 -4.82 14.57
CA SER A 42 -16.45 -5.81 15.24
C SER A 42 -17.54 -5.25 16.17
N ILE A 43 -18.78 -5.61 15.89
CA ILE A 43 -19.97 -5.44 16.74
C ILE A 43 -20.06 -4.07 17.45
N GLY A 44 -20.41 -3.05 16.69
CA GLY A 44 -20.85 -1.77 17.25
C GLY A 44 -19.78 -0.83 17.80
N LYS A 45 -18.50 -1.11 17.59
CA LYS A 45 -17.39 -0.21 17.91
C LYS A 45 -16.87 0.45 16.65
N SER A 46 -17.06 1.76 16.56
CA SER A 46 -16.44 2.56 15.50
C SER A 46 -15.05 3.01 15.91
N GLU A 47 -14.09 2.94 15.00
CA GLU A 47 -12.72 3.42 15.18
C GLU A 47 -12.43 4.52 14.16
N LEU A 48 -11.77 5.59 14.62
CA LEU A 48 -11.35 6.72 13.81
C LEU A 48 -9.83 6.77 13.79
N THR A 49 -9.23 6.66 12.62
CA THR A 49 -7.77 6.68 12.48
C THR A 49 -7.30 7.40 11.23
N LYS A 50 -6.07 7.91 11.27
CA LYS A 50 -5.31 8.39 10.11
C LYS A 50 -4.30 7.37 9.61
N ASP A 51 -4.06 6.30 10.37
CA ASP A 51 -3.07 5.31 10.01
C ASP A 51 -3.57 4.43 8.86
N GLY A 52 -2.92 4.57 7.70
CA GLY A 52 -3.28 3.81 6.51
C GLY A 52 -3.08 2.31 6.66
N GLN A 53 -2.16 1.87 7.51
CA GLN A 53 -1.95 0.46 7.78
C GLN A 53 -3.11 -0.15 8.58
N THR A 54 -3.53 0.52 9.64
CA THR A 54 -4.71 0.13 10.42
C THR A 54 -5.94 0.05 9.52
N VAL A 55 -6.17 1.09 8.71
CA VAL A 55 -7.27 1.10 7.73
C VAL A 55 -7.18 -0.09 6.78
N SER A 56 -6.00 -0.37 6.21
CA SER A 56 -5.84 -1.43 5.21
C SER A 56 -6.14 -2.84 5.75
N ARG A 57 -5.91 -3.06 7.04
CA ARG A 57 -6.15 -4.35 7.70
C ARG A 57 -7.63 -4.63 7.96
N GLU A 58 -8.41 -3.58 8.21
CA GLU A 58 -9.82 -3.69 8.59
C GLU A 58 -10.75 -3.68 7.37
N ILE A 59 -10.25 -3.29 6.20
CA ILE A 59 -11.08 -3.25 4.99
C ILE A 59 -11.29 -4.64 4.42
N GLU A 60 -12.56 -5.03 4.36
CA GLU A 60 -13.02 -6.20 3.63
C GLU A 60 -13.99 -5.79 2.52
N VAL A 61 -13.79 -6.36 1.35
CA VAL A 61 -14.66 -6.15 0.18
C VAL A 61 -15.66 -7.30 0.12
N SER A 62 -16.93 -6.98 -0.01
CA SER A 62 -18.03 -7.97 0.03
C SER A 62 -17.97 -9.00 -1.11
N GLN A 63 -17.44 -8.60 -2.27
CA GLN A 63 -17.26 -9.51 -3.40
C GLN A 63 -15.99 -10.36 -3.20
N PRO A 64 -16.07 -11.70 -3.16
CA PRO A 64 -14.95 -12.56 -2.77
C PRO A 64 -13.68 -12.42 -3.61
N PHE A 65 -13.82 -12.28 -4.94
CA PHE A 65 -12.66 -12.15 -5.84
C PHE A 65 -12.03 -10.76 -5.77
N GLU A 66 -12.83 -9.72 -5.54
CA GLU A 66 -12.31 -8.37 -5.28
C GLU A 66 -11.59 -8.35 -3.92
N ASN A 67 -12.15 -9.02 -2.91
CA ASN A 67 -11.49 -9.13 -1.62
C ASN A 67 -10.12 -9.83 -1.70
N MET A 68 -9.94 -10.77 -2.62
CA MET A 68 -8.62 -11.36 -2.89
C MET A 68 -7.64 -10.29 -3.40
N GLY A 69 -8.06 -9.41 -4.30
CA GLY A 69 -7.25 -8.29 -4.78
C GLY A 69 -6.87 -7.32 -3.67
N ALA A 70 -7.83 -6.95 -2.81
CA ALA A 70 -7.58 -6.11 -1.64
C ALA A 70 -6.55 -6.77 -0.69
N LYS A 71 -6.70 -8.07 -0.40
CA LYS A 71 -5.76 -8.82 0.44
C LYS A 71 -4.35 -8.88 -0.12
N LEU A 72 -4.18 -9.03 -1.44
CA LEU A 72 -2.85 -9.01 -2.07
C LEU A 72 -2.12 -7.67 -1.83
N VAL A 73 -2.81 -6.55 -1.95
CA VAL A 73 -2.20 -5.24 -1.67
C VAL A 73 -1.96 -5.04 -0.18
N ASN A 74 -2.83 -5.55 0.67
CA ASN A 74 -2.60 -5.53 2.11
C ASN A 74 -1.36 -6.35 2.52
N GLU A 75 -1.06 -7.46 1.84
CA GLU A 75 0.19 -8.22 2.04
C GLU A 75 1.42 -7.38 1.71
N VAL A 76 1.38 -6.55 0.64
CA VAL A 76 2.46 -5.61 0.32
C VAL A 76 2.69 -4.64 1.48
N ALA A 77 1.64 -4.02 2.01
CA ALA A 77 1.71 -3.12 3.15
C ALA A 77 2.29 -3.82 4.39
N ASN A 78 1.82 -5.02 4.69
CA ASN A 78 2.32 -5.81 5.83
C ASN A 78 3.79 -6.18 5.69
N LYS A 79 4.25 -6.50 4.48
CA LYS A 79 5.65 -6.79 4.20
C LYS A 79 6.52 -5.54 4.42
N THR A 80 6.12 -4.40 3.85
CA THR A 80 6.80 -3.12 4.04
C THR A 80 6.90 -2.76 5.53
N ASN A 81 5.81 -2.91 6.28
CA ASN A 81 5.81 -2.63 7.70
C ASN A 81 6.75 -3.54 8.50
N LYS A 82 6.82 -4.82 8.16
CA LYS A 82 7.72 -5.78 8.85
C LYS A 82 9.20 -5.49 8.58
N GLU A 83 9.52 -5.03 7.38
CA GLU A 83 10.90 -4.78 6.95
C GLU A 83 11.42 -3.41 7.37
N VAL A 84 10.57 -2.38 7.32
CA VAL A 84 10.97 -0.98 7.48
C VAL A 84 10.25 -0.28 8.63
N GLY A 85 9.02 -0.66 8.93
CA GLY A 85 8.17 0.01 9.95
C GLY A 85 7.48 1.28 9.47
N ASP A 86 7.75 1.74 8.23
CA ASP A 86 7.17 2.94 7.63
C ASP A 86 6.92 2.73 6.13
N GLY A 87 6.24 3.68 5.48
CA GLY A 87 5.98 3.66 4.05
C GLY A 87 4.86 2.72 3.60
N THR A 88 4.05 2.20 4.51
CA THR A 88 2.96 1.26 4.21
C THR A 88 1.92 1.84 3.26
N THR A 89 1.49 3.07 3.49
CA THR A 89 0.54 3.76 2.61
C THR A 89 1.15 4.03 1.23
N SER A 90 2.42 4.45 1.18
CA SER A 90 3.15 4.65 -0.08
C SER A 90 3.26 3.35 -0.88
N SER A 91 3.54 2.23 -0.23
CA SER A 91 3.64 0.92 -0.88
C SER A 91 2.32 0.47 -1.50
N ILE A 92 1.18 0.72 -0.83
CA ILE A 92 -0.17 0.46 -1.37
C ILE A 92 -0.42 1.30 -2.62
N ILE A 93 -0.08 2.59 -2.57
CA ILE A 93 -0.28 3.52 -3.70
C ILE A 93 0.56 3.10 -4.92
N LEU A 94 1.82 2.73 -4.68
CA LEU A 94 2.72 2.26 -5.74
C LEU A 94 2.24 0.92 -6.32
N ALA A 95 1.84 -0.03 -5.47
CA ALA A 95 1.31 -1.31 -5.90
C ALA A 95 0.07 -1.15 -6.79
N GLU A 96 -0.88 -0.28 -6.39
CA GLU A 96 -2.06 0.01 -7.22
C GLU A 96 -1.66 0.63 -8.56
N ALA A 97 -0.76 1.60 -8.57
CA ALA A 97 -0.30 2.23 -9.81
C ALA A 97 0.38 1.23 -10.77
N MET A 98 1.18 0.31 -10.22
CA MET A 98 1.81 -0.77 -11.00
C MET A 98 0.77 -1.75 -11.55
N VAL A 99 -0.20 -2.17 -10.74
CA VAL A 99 -1.28 -3.08 -11.17
C VAL A 99 -2.13 -2.44 -12.25
N GLU A 100 -2.55 -1.18 -12.07
CA GLU A 100 -3.38 -0.48 -13.05
C GLU A 100 -2.67 -0.29 -14.40
N ARG A 101 -1.42 0.13 -14.38
CA ARG A 101 -0.64 0.34 -15.60
C ARG A 101 -0.21 -1.00 -16.22
N GLY A 102 0.30 -1.92 -15.41
CA GLY A 102 0.74 -3.23 -15.87
C GLY A 102 -0.39 -4.05 -16.50
N SER A 103 -1.60 -3.99 -15.92
CA SER A 103 -2.77 -4.66 -16.48
C SER A 103 -3.12 -4.15 -17.89
N ARG A 104 -2.96 -2.88 -18.16
CA ARG A 104 -3.19 -2.32 -19.52
C ARG A 104 -2.23 -2.89 -20.55
N TYR A 105 -0.94 -3.00 -20.19
CA TYR A 105 0.06 -3.62 -21.06
C TYR A 105 -0.20 -5.12 -21.28
N ALA A 106 -0.59 -5.83 -20.22
CA ALA A 106 -0.93 -7.25 -20.33
C ALA A 106 -2.15 -7.48 -21.23
N ILE A 107 -3.20 -6.66 -21.13
CA ILE A 107 -4.39 -6.71 -21.99
C ILE A 107 -4.04 -6.36 -23.44
N SER A 108 -3.10 -5.43 -23.67
CA SER A 108 -2.65 -5.09 -25.03
C SER A 108 -1.71 -6.14 -25.66
N GLY A 109 -1.47 -7.27 -24.99
CA GLY A 109 -0.71 -8.39 -25.53
C GLY A 109 0.80 -8.34 -25.24
N VAL A 110 1.26 -7.45 -24.38
CA VAL A 110 2.66 -7.44 -23.94
C VAL A 110 2.95 -8.71 -23.14
N ASN A 111 4.08 -9.37 -23.43
CA ASN A 111 4.47 -10.56 -22.71
C ASN A 111 4.68 -10.27 -21.22
N PRO A 112 3.99 -10.97 -20.30
CA PRO A 112 4.09 -10.72 -18.85
C PRO A 112 5.51 -10.86 -18.29
N ILE A 113 6.35 -11.72 -18.89
CA ILE A 113 7.76 -11.90 -18.48
C ILE A 113 8.57 -10.64 -18.80
N GLU A 114 8.38 -10.08 -20.00
CA GLU A 114 9.07 -8.84 -20.40
C GLU A 114 8.55 -7.64 -19.61
N LEU A 115 7.25 -7.58 -19.32
CA LEU A 115 6.68 -6.57 -18.46
C LEU A 115 7.30 -6.61 -17.06
N ARG A 116 7.44 -7.80 -16.48
CA ARG A 116 8.08 -8.00 -15.19
C ARG A 116 9.54 -7.51 -15.20
N LYS A 117 10.34 -7.88 -16.20
CA LYS A 117 11.72 -7.41 -16.33
C LYS A 117 11.80 -5.88 -16.41
N GLY A 118 10.89 -5.25 -17.17
CA GLY A 118 10.83 -3.80 -17.28
C GLY A 118 10.50 -3.13 -15.92
N ILE A 119 9.59 -3.71 -15.14
CA ILE A 119 9.28 -3.23 -13.79
C ILE A 119 10.50 -3.38 -12.88
N GLU A 120 11.17 -4.53 -12.88
CA GLU A 120 12.38 -4.78 -12.09
C GLU A 120 13.51 -3.79 -12.41
N GLN A 121 13.75 -3.50 -13.69
CA GLN A 121 14.72 -2.49 -14.11
C GLN A 121 14.35 -1.08 -13.65
N ALA A 122 13.08 -0.69 -13.80
CA ALA A 122 12.61 0.62 -13.35
C ALA A 122 12.73 0.79 -11.83
N VAL A 123 12.43 -0.27 -11.06
CA VAL A 123 12.60 -0.27 -9.60
C VAL A 123 14.08 -0.12 -9.23
N ALA A 124 14.98 -0.87 -9.88
CA ALA A 124 16.42 -0.76 -9.61
C ALA A 124 16.94 0.66 -9.85
N THR A 125 16.55 1.28 -10.97
CA THR A 125 16.91 2.68 -11.27
C THR A 125 16.34 3.64 -10.22
N ALA A 126 15.06 3.51 -9.86
CA ALA A 126 14.43 4.37 -8.87
C ALA A 126 15.09 4.24 -7.48
N VAL A 127 15.49 3.04 -7.08
CA VAL A 127 16.19 2.81 -5.80
C VAL A 127 17.55 3.48 -5.83
N SER A 128 18.33 3.34 -6.90
CA SER A 128 19.64 4.00 -7.05
C SER A 128 19.54 5.53 -6.96
N GLU A 129 18.55 6.12 -7.63
CA GLU A 129 18.30 7.56 -7.55
C GLU A 129 17.88 8.01 -6.14
N LEU A 130 17.06 7.20 -5.45
CA LEU A 130 16.66 7.49 -4.08
C LEU A 130 17.85 7.44 -3.11
N GLU A 131 18.77 6.51 -3.30
CA GLU A 131 20.02 6.43 -2.51
C GLU A 131 20.91 7.66 -2.71
N GLU A 132 20.99 8.18 -3.92
CA GLU A 132 21.78 9.39 -4.22
C GLU A 132 21.19 10.66 -3.59
N ILE A 133 19.86 10.80 -3.55
CA ILE A 133 19.20 11.98 -2.98
C ILE A 133 18.95 11.86 -1.47
N ALA A 134 19.10 10.68 -0.89
CA ALA A 134 18.87 10.44 0.53
C ALA A 134 19.88 11.22 1.39
N THR A 135 19.37 11.91 2.39
CA THR A 135 20.20 12.60 3.38
C THR A 135 20.50 11.67 4.56
N PRO A 136 21.74 11.28 4.78
CA PRO A 136 22.07 10.39 5.90
C PRO A 136 21.85 11.09 7.25
N VAL A 137 21.23 10.38 8.19
CA VAL A 137 21.09 10.83 9.57
C VAL A 137 22.46 10.78 10.26
N LYS A 138 22.93 11.91 10.80
CA LYS A 138 24.31 12.04 11.33
C LYS A 138 24.36 12.28 12.84
N GLY A 139 23.27 12.71 13.45
CA GLY A 139 23.27 13.11 14.85
C GLY A 139 21.99 12.74 15.59
N GLN A 140 22.06 12.86 16.92
CA GLN A 140 20.94 12.54 17.79
C GLN A 140 19.76 13.49 17.59
N GLU A 141 20.00 14.74 17.23
CA GLU A 141 18.95 15.72 16.95
C GLU A 141 18.08 15.28 15.76
N GLU A 142 18.69 14.78 14.69
CA GLU A 142 17.99 14.28 13.51
C GLU A 142 17.21 13.00 13.83
N VAL A 143 17.75 12.12 14.69
CA VAL A 143 17.01 10.94 15.17
C VAL A 143 15.77 11.35 15.95
N VAL A 144 15.89 12.35 16.84
CA VAL A 144 14.74 12.91 17.58
C VAL A 144 13.70 13.52 16.64
N GLN A 145 14.13 14.21 15.58
CA GLN A 145 13.20 14.77 14.58
C GLN A 145 12.43 13.66 13.85
N VAL A 146 13.11 12.59 13.42
CA VAL A 146 12.46 11.43 12.81
C VAL A 146 11.50 10.75 13.79
N GLY A 147 11.93 10.55 15.03
CA GLY A 147 11.10 9.97 16.11
C GLY A 147 9.86 10.82 16.39
N THR A 148 10.01 12.15 16.41
CA THR A 148 8.89 13.10 16.60
C THR A 148 7.87 13.00 15.47
N ILE A 149 8.32 12.90 14.22
CA ILE A 149 7.43 12.75 13.07
C ILE A 149 6.72 11.38 13.13
N ALA A 150 7.43 10.32 13.44
CA ALA A 150 6.88 8.97 13.53
C ALA A 150 5.85 8.83 14.66
N ALA A 151 6.13 9.41 15.82
CA ALA A 151 5.23 9.38 16.97
C ALA A 151 4.08 10.41 16.88
N ASN A 152 4.20 11.41 15.98
CA ASN A 152 3.31 12.57 15.89
C ASN A 152 3.26 13.39 17.20
N GLU A 153 4.27 13.24 18.06
CA GLU A 153 4.38 13.87 19.36
C GLU A 153 5.85 14.10 19.75
N GLU A 154 6.19 15.35 20.09
CA GLU A 154 7.58 15.76 20.35
C GLU A 154 8.18 15.08 21.61
N GLN A 155 7.35 14.83 22.63
CA GLN A 155 7.82 14.20 23.86
C GLN A 155 8.23 12.75 23.64
N LEU A 156 7.47 12.02 22.82
CA LEU A 156 7.81 10.64 22.46
C LEU A 156 9.01 10.57 21.54
N GLY A 157 9.19 11.55 20.66
CA GLY A 157 10.38 11.61 19.79
C GLY A 157 11.70 11.85 20.52
N LYS A 158 11.65 12.39 21.74
CA LYS A 158 12.82 12.65 22.59
C LYS A 158 13.20 11.49 23.50
N LEU A 159 12.35 10.48 23.62
CA LEU A 159 12.60 9.25 24.38
C LEU A 159 13.48 8.28 23.58
#